data_1ed534e1cff629ad954edf7b73bb784d
#
_entry.id   1ed534e1cff629ad954edf7b73bb784d
#
_cell.length_a   1.000
_cell.length_b   1.000
_cell.length_c   1.000
_cell.angle_alpha   90.00
_cell.angle_beta   90.00
_cell.angle_gamma   90.00
#
_symmetry.space_group_name_H-M   'P 1'
#
loop_
_entity.id
_entity.type
_entity.pdbx_description
1 polymer ?
#
loop_
_entity_poly.entity_id
_entity_poly.type
_entity_poly.pdbx_seq_one_letter_code
_entity_poly.pdbx_strand_id
1 'polypeptide(L)'
;VTRASRPVLVRGTSRSARAARGVAGVAAVLLAAVLLAAVVLALAACAAQAPSPPRVTVTASPGATPAQPSAPQTPTGASAPGEVIDVDAEVIDHAQGSYAVVTLPLERWDVRVGWDPQAGGVMLADVIAEDPTVAVATNAGIFTPEMVPGGLLVSDGDELVPLNLADGGGNFHLKPNAVFAVHDDGTATVVDSVDYEPEGVAQATQSGPALVLDGEVHPEFREGSTNLALRNGVGVSPDGSTVYLAMSVGLTNLWDFATLFRDELGVEDALYLDGQVSDLWVSGMGEPGALSGPYAGVITAHER
;
A
#
# COMPACT_ATOMS: atom_id res chain seq x y z
N VAL A 1 41.40 -57.04 -50.37
CA VAL A 1 40.54 -55.89 -50.45
C VAL A 1 39.11 -56.37 -50.51
N THR A 2 38.44 -56.46 -49.37
CA THR A 2 37.04 -56.95 -49.27
C THR A 2 36.15 -55.87 -48.77
N ARG A 3 35.17 -55.47 -49.57
CA ARG A 3 34.20 -54.41 -49.36
C ARG A 3 32.95 -54.97 -48.62
N ALA A 4 32.73 -54.54 -47.40
CA ALA A 4 31.54 -54.96 -46.60
C ALA A 4 30.31 -54.08 -46.93
N SER A 5 29.23 -54.72 -47.28
CA SER A 5 27.92 -54.10 -47.58
C SER A 5 27.17 -53.81 -46.29
N ARG A 6 26.59 -52.62 -46.17
CA ARG A 6 25.68 -52.20 -45.07
C ARG A 6 24.27 -52.56 -45.41
N PRO A 7 23.43 -53.03 -44.45
CA PRO A 7 22.01 -53.22 -44.67
C PRO A 7 21.21 -51.90 -44.55
N VAL A 8 20.22 -51.73 -45.43
CA VAL A 8 19.26 -50.66 -45.49
C VAL A 8 18.12 -50.96 -44.49
N LEU A 9 17.89 -50.03 -43.54
CA LEU A 9 16.80 -50.12 -42.56
C LEU A 9 15.55 -49.45 -43.16
N VAL A 10 14.51 -50.23 -43.40
CA VAL A 10 13.17 -49.75 -43.85
C VAL A 10 12.45 -49.17 -42.62
N ARG A 11 12.16 -47.87 -42.63
CA ARG A 11 11.32 -47.23 -41.63
C ARG A 11 9.83 -47.49 -41.93
N GLY A 12 9.20 -48.32 -41.12
CA GLY A 12 7.73 -48.48 -41.08
C GLY A 12 7.04 -47.29 -40.46
N THR A 13 6.11 -46.65 -41.17
CA THR A 13 5.33 -45.50 -40.71
C THR A 13 4.15 -45.96 -39.86
N SER A 14 4.21 -45.75 -38.56
CA SER A 14 3.03 -45.93 -37.70
C SER A 14 2.16 -44.66 -37.69
N ARG A 15 1.15 -44.62 -38.55
CA ARG A 15 0.11 -43.53 -38.60
C ARG A 15 -1.05 -43.71 -37.62
N SER A 16 -1.09 -44.76 -36.82
CA SER A 16 -2.25 -45.14 -35.97
C SER A 16 -2.19 -44.60 -34.53
N ALA A 17 -1.08 -44.07 -34.05
CA ALA A 17 -0.94 -43.62 -32.64
C ALA A 17 -1.34 -42.15 -32.39
N ARG A 18 -1.54 -41.32 -33.44
CA ARG A 18 -1.92 -39.90 -33.28
C ARG A 18 -3.44 -39.66 -33.19
N ALA A 19 -4.26 -40.53 -33.72
CA ALA A 19 -5.73 -40.36 -33.69
C ALA A 19 -6.33 -40.66 -32.31
N ALA A 20 -5.76 -41.58 -31.53
CA ALA A 20 -6.30 -41.95 -30.22
C ALA A 20 -6.05 -40.92 -29.11
N ARG A 21 -5.00 -40.06 -29.22
CA ARG A 21 -4.69 -39.01 -28.24
C ARG A 21 -5.56 -37.74 -28.38
N GLY A 22 -6.09 -37.45 -29.55
CA GLY A 22 -6.97 -36.30 -29.80
C GLY A 22 -8.36 -36.46 -29.19
N VAL A 23 -8.95 -37.67 -29.24
CA VAL A 23 -10.29 -37.92 -28.76
C VAL A 23 -10.38 -37.95 -27.23
N ALA A 24 -9.33 -38.44 -26.53
CA ALA A 24 -9.26 -38.44 -25.08
C ALA A 24 -9.12 -37.03 -24.50
N GLY A 25 -8.41 -36.12 -25.18
CA GLY A 25 -8.28 -34.73 -24.77
C GLY A 25 -9.56 -33.91 -24.84
N VAL A 26 -10.35 -34.11 -25.92
CA VAL A 26 -11.62 -33.38 -26.10
C VAL A 26 -12.69 -33.89 -25.10
N ALA A 27 -12.73 -35.18 -24.79
CA ALA A 27 -13.62 -35.72 -23.79
C ALA A 27 -13.35 -35.23 -22.37
N ALA A 28 -12.06 -35.03 -22.00
CA ALA A 28 -11.69 -34.52 -20.71
C ALA A 28 -12.05 -33.03 -20.54
N VAL A 29 -11.91 -32.21 -21.58
CA VAL A 29 -12.29 -30.80 -21.56
C VAL A 29 -13.79 -30.61 -21.48
N LEU A 30 -14.58 -31.43 -22.17
CA LEU A 30 -16.04 -31.42 -22.10
C LEU A 30 -16.58 -31.87 -20.74
N LEU A 31 -15.96 -32.86 -20.10
CA LEU A 31 -16.33 -33.31 -18.76
C LEU A 31 -16.04 -32.23 -17.70
N ALA A 32 -14.91 -31.51 -17.81
CA ALA A 32 -14.57 -30.42 -16.92
C ALA A 32 -15.53 -29.22 -17.05
N ALA A 33 -15.97 -28.90 -18.27
CA ALA A 33 -16.94 -27.83 -18.53
C ALA A 33 -18.34 -28.16 -17.95
N VAL A 34 -18.77 -29.40 -18.02
CA VAL A 34 -20.07 -29.86 -17.46
C VAL A 34 -20.03 -29.82 -15.93
N LEU A 35 -18.93 -30.23 -15.30
CA LEU A 35 -18.75 -30.16 -13.84
C LEU A 35 -18.70 -28.70 -13.33
N LEU A 36 -18.06 -27.79 -14.06
CA LEU A 36 -18.03 -26.37 -13.70
C LEU A 36 -19.44 -25.75 -13.79
N ALA A 37 -20.21 -26.07 -14.83
CA ALA A 37 -21.59 -25.59 -14.98
C ALA A 37 -22.52 -26.11 -13.87
N ALA A 38 -22.34 -27.37 -13.42
CA ALA A 38 -23.12 -27.94 -12.32
C ALA A 38 -22.81 -27.25 -10.97
N VAL A 39 -21.56 -26.87 -10.70
CA VAL A 39 -21.15 -26.14 -9.49
C VAL A 39 -21.73 -24.73 -9.48
N VAL A 40 -21.74 -24.03 -10.61
CA VAL A 40 -22.32 -22.68 -10.72
C VAL A 40 -23.83 -22.71 -10.52
N LEU A 41 -24.54 -23.74 -11.04
CA LEU A 41 -25.98 -23.90 -10.82
C LEU A 41 -26.31 -24.23 -9.35
N ALA A 42 -25.48 -25.02 -8.67
CA ALA A 42 -25.68 -25.35 -7.25
C ALA A 42 -25.48 -24.15 -6.33
N LEU A 43 -24.55 -23.25 -6.65
CA LEU A 43 -24.34 -22.01 -5.89
C LEU A 43 -25.46 -20.97 -6.09
N ALA A 44 -26.09 -20.94 -7.27
CA ALA A 44 -27.24 -20.08 -7.55
C ALA A 44 -28.53 -20.53 -6.82
N ALA A 45 -28.68 -21.82 -6.52
CA ALA A 45 -29.85 -22.34 -5.81
C ALA A 45 -29.84 -22.08 -4.29
N CYS A 46 -28.65 -21.79 -3.69
CA CYS A 46 -28.53 -21.44 -2.28
C CYS A 46 -28.78 -19.96 -1.96
N ALA A 47 -28.85 -19.08 -2.97
CA ALA A 47 -29.06 -17.63 -2.76
C ALA A 47 -30.54 -17.20 -2.64
N ALA A 48 -31.50 -18.15 -2.74
CA ALA A 48 -32.93 -17.81 -2.88
C ALA A 48 -33.77 -17.91 -1.60
N GLN A 49 -33.21 -18.03 -0.41
CA GLN A 49 -33.98 -18.09 0.84
C GLN A 49 -33.32 -17.31 1.96
N ALA A 50 -33.40 -15.96 1.91
CA ALA A 50 -33.23 -15.14 3.08
C ALA A 50 -34.58 -15.01 3.80
N PRO A 51 -34.70 -15.30 5.09
CA PRO A 51 -35.95 -15.11 5.83
C PRO A 51 -36.24 -13.61 5.96
N SER A 52 -37.49 -13.23 5.66
CA SER A 52 -37.98 -11.87 5.83
C SER A 52 -37.95 -11.49 7.32
N PRO A 53 -37.57 -10.25 7.68
CA PRO A 53 -37.58 -9.82 9.08
C PRO A 53 -39.02 -9.78 9.64
N PRO A 54 -39.23 -10.08 10.93
CA PRO A 54 -40.54 -10.06 11.55
C PRO A 54 -41.15 -8.65 11.51
N ARG A 55 -42.39 -8.57 11.04
CA ARG A 55 -43.20 -7.35 11.02
C ARG A 55 -43.70 -7.09 12.45
N VAL A 56 -43.16 -6.10 13.13
CA VAL A 56 -43.69 -5.65 14.43
C VAL A 56 -44.92 -4.78 14.15
N THR A 57 -46.11 -5.29 14.54
CA THR A 57 -47.35 -4.50 14.53
C THR A 57 -47.40 -3.75 15.86
N VAL A 58 -47.21 -2.44 15.82
CA VAL A 58 -47.42 -1.55 16.99
C VAL A 58 -48.92 -1.24 17.09
N THR A 59 -49.57 -1.81 18.11
CA THR A 59 -50.93 -1.45 18.46
C THR A 59 -50.87 -0.13 19.24
N ALA A 60 -51.41 0.93 18.66
CA ALA A 60 -51.51 2.20 19.32
C ALA A 60 -52.57 2.17 20.43
N SER A 61 -52.19 2.47 21.65
CA SER A 61 -53.08 2.71 22.79
C SER A 61 -53.52 4.19 22.78
N PRO A 62 -54.81 4.51 22.88
CA PRO A 62 -55.26 5.89 22.88
C PRO A 62 -55.10 6.52 24.26
N GLY A 63 -54.31 7.56 24.36
CA GLY A 63 -54.28 8.39 25.58
C GLY A 63 -52.90 8.88 25.98
N ALA A 64 -52.31 9.75 25.19
CA ALA A 64 -51.26 10.67 25.69
C ALA A 64 -51.36 12.00 24.91
N THR A 65 -51.50 13.07 25.67
CA THR A 65 -51.48 14.46 25.22
C THR A 65 -50.19 14.74 24.42
N PRO A 66 -50.25 15.49 23.28
CA PRO A 66 -49.05 15.79 22.51
C PRO A 66 -48.14 16.71 23.34
N ALA A 67 -46.95 16.19 23.62
CA ALA A 67 -45.85 17.03 24.09
C ALA A 67 -45.38 17.90 22.92
N GLN A 68 -45.23 19.18 23.19
CA GLN A 68 -44.70 20.20 22.27
C GLN A 68 -43.29 19.74 21.76
N PRO A 69 -43.00 19.85 20.46
CA PRO A 69 -41.69 19.50 19.96
C PRO A 69 -40.64 20.44 20.56
N SER A 70 -39.73 19.86 21.34
CA SER A 70 -38.51 20.54 21.76
C SER A 70 -37.71 20.90 20.51
N ALA A 71 -37.23 22.12 20.43
CA ALA A 71 -36.35 22.58 19.38
C ALA A 71 -35.15 21.63 19.24
N PRO A 72 -34.63 21.41 18.01
CA PRO A 72 -33.44 20.60 17.82
C PRO A 72 -32.31 21.20 18.65
N GLN A 73 -31.81 20.44 19.61
CA GLN A 73 -30.55 20.77 20.28
C GLN A 73 -29.46 20.59 19.25
N THR A 74 -28.85 21.69 18.83
CA THR A 74 -27.58 21.69 18.09
C THR A 74 -26.59 20.91 18.92
N PRO A 75 -25.89 19.91 18.37
CA PRO A 75 -24.79 19.27 19.09
C PRO A 75 -23.72 20.32 19.34
N THR A 76 -23.62 20.77 20.59
CA THR A 76 -22.58 21.67 21.07
C THR A 76 -21.35 20.77 21.32
N GLY A 77 -20.55 20.63 20.33
CA GLY A 77 -19.35 19.78 20.35
C GLY A 77 -18.57 19.79 19.04
N ALA A 78 -18.74 20.82 18.20
CA ALA A 78 -17.72 21.10 17.21
C ALA A 78 -16.57 21.78 17.95
N SER A 79 -15.48 21.05 18.18
CA SER A 79 -14.19 21.67 18.45
C SER A 79 -13.98 22.75 17.39
N ALA A 80 -13.51 23.93 17.81
CA ALA A 80 -13.11 24.96 16.85
C ALA A 80 -12.18 24.29 15.82
N PRO A 81 -12.31 24.62 14.52
CA PRO A 81 -11.34 24.13 13.54
C PRO A 81 -9.96 24.48 14.08
N GLY A 82 -9.09 23.48 14.23
CA GLY A 82 -7.68 23.71 14.54
C GLY A 82 -7.11 24.70 13.54
N GLU A 83 -6.14 25.49 13.95
CA GLU A 83 -5.42 26.38 13.04
C GLU A 83 -4.90 25.53 11.87
N VAL A 84 -5.24 25.94 10.64
CA VAL A 84 -4.75 25.24 9.45
C VAL A 84 -3.27 25.54 9.30
N ILE A 85 -2.45 24.51 9.39
CA ILE A 85 -0.99 24.63 9.21
C ILE A 85 -0.75 24.64 7.70
N ASP A 86 -0.01 25.64 7.22
CA ASP A 86 0.33 25.79 5.80
C ASP A 86 1.40 24.75 5.41
N VAL A 87 1.02 23.84 4.54
CA VAL A 87 1.87 22.73 4.03
C VAL A 87 2.04 22.90 2.54
N ASP A 88 3.27 22.79 2.06
CA ASP A 88 3.57 22.74 0.61
C ASP A 88 3.12 21.40 0.04
N ALA A 89 1.93 21.39 -0.54
CA ALA A 89 1.29 20.21 -1.11
C ALA A 89 0.68 20.54 -2.46
N GLU A 90 0.98 19.73 -3.46
CA GLU A 90 0.51 19.90 -4.83
C GLU A 90 0.08 18.57 -5.47
N VAL A 91 -0.64 18.66 -6.59
CA VAL A 91 -0.92 17.50 -7.45
C VAL A 91 -0.09 17.62 -8.71
N ILE A 92 0.77 16.61 -8.93
CA ILE A 92 1.63 16.50 -10.10
C ILE A 92 1.04 15.47 -11.06
N ASP A 93 0.85 15.83 -12.32
CA ASP A 93 0.52 14.89 -13.38
C ASP A 93 1.82 14.34 -13.99
N HIS A 94 2.00 13.02 -13.95
CA HIS A 94 3.16 12.33 -14.49
C HIS A 94 2.76 11.01 -15.17
N ALA A 95 3.35 10.72 -16.32
CA ALA A 95 3.00 9.55 -17.15
C ALA A 95 1.48 9.51 -17.42
N GLN A 96 0.75 8.54 -16.87
CA GLN A 96 -0.71 8.41 -17.05
C GLN A 96 -1.48 8.60 -15.75
N GLY A 97 -0.83 9.13 -14.70
CA GLY A 97 -1.40 9.30 -13.35
C GLY A 97 -1.27 10.72 -12.82
N SER A 98 -2.02 10.98 -11.75
CA SER A 98 -1.90 12.19 -10.94
C SER A 98 -1.49 11.77 -9.53
N TYR A 99 -0.64 12.55 -8.89
CA TYR A 99 -0.01 12.22 -7.62
C TYR A 99 -0.09 13.42 -6.68
N ALA A 100 -0.63 13.21 -5.48
CA ALA A 100 -0.50 14.18 -4.40
C ALA A 100 0.92 14.08 -3.84
N VAL A 101 1.61 15.21 -3.80
CA VAL A 101 2.99 15.33 -3.32
C VAL A 101 3.05 16.37 -2.23
N VAL A 102 3.74 16.04 -1.14
CA VAL A 102 4.02 16.95 -0.03
C VAL A 102 5.52 17.14 0.07
N THR A 103 5.97 18.39 0.08
CA THR A 103 7.37 18.79 0.22
C THR A 103 7.65 19.24 1.64
N LEU A 104 8.60 18.61 2.31
CA LEU A 104 8.93 18.81 3.72
C LEU A 104 10.40 19.15 3.92
N PRO A 105 10.84 20.44 3.77
CA PRO A 105 12.17 20.87 4.16
C PRO A 105 12.40 20.65 5.67
N LEU A 106 13.42 19.89 6.05
CA LEU A 106 13.69 19.48 7.43
C LEU A 106 14.11 20.63 8.35
N GLU A 107 14.48 21.79 7.80
CA GLU A 107 14.65 23.01 8.58
C GLU A 107 13.34 23.53 9.21
N ARG A 108 12.20 23.27 8.53
CA ARG A 108 10.86 23.67 8.97
C ARG A 108 10.09 22.52 9.61
N TRP A 109 10.30 21.31 9.17
CA TRP A 109 9.49 20.16 9.52
C TRP A 109 10.25 19.15 10.39
N ASP A 110 9.57 18.68 11.42
CA ASP A 110 9.97 17.54 12.23
C ASP A 110 9.20 16.31 11.74
N VAL A 111 9.88 15.41 11.02
CA VAL A 111 9.30 14.20 10.46
C VAL A 111 9.53 13.05 11.42
N ARG A 112 8.45 12.40 11.85
CA ARG A 112 8.48 11.33 12.84
C ARG A 112 7.90 10.04 12.28
N VAL A 113 8.36 8.93 12.83
CA VAL A 113 7.83 7.58 12.57
C VAL A 113 7.31 7.00 13.89
N GLY A 114 6.07 6.56 13.92
CA GLY A 114 5.44 6.03 15.13
C GLY A 114 4.80 4.67 14.92
N TRP A 115 4.83 3.85 15.97
CA TRP A 115 4.11 2.58 16.07
C TRP A 115 3.83 2.26 17.53
N ASP A 116 2.59 1.84 17.85
CA ASP A 116 2.23 1.31 19.16
C ASP A 116 1.87 -0.17 19.02
N PRO A 117 2.69 -1.08 19.58
CA PRO A 117 2.43 -2.52 19.53
C PRO A 117 1.18 -2.95 20.28
N GLN A 118 0.63 -2.10 21.16
CA GLN A 118 -0.56 -2.40 21.96
C GLN A 118 -1.86 -1.89 21.31
N ALA A 119 -1.76 -0.95 20.39
CA ALA A 119 -2.92 -0.35 19.73
C ALA A 119 -3.65 -1.31 18.77
N GLY A 120 -2.96 -2.37 18.27
CA GLY A 120 -3.55 -3.27 17.26
C GLY A 120 -3.82 -2.58 15.92
N GLY A 121 -3.02 -1.54 15.59
CA GLY A 121 -3.15 -0.66 14.46
C GLY A 121 -3.84 0.66 14.80
N VAL A 122 -3.50 1.71 14.06
CA VAL A 122 -3.99 3.09 14.27
C VAL A 122 -4.69 3.62 13.03
N MET A 123 -5.73 4.44 13.24
CA MET A 123 -6.40 5.20 12.18
C MET A 123 -5.74 6.57 12.08
N LEU A 124 -5.56 7.13 10.88
CA LEU A 124 -5.04 8.51 10.76
C LEU A 124 -5.92 9.53 11.49
N ALA A 125 -7.24 9.31 11.53
CA ALA A 125 -8.16 10.17 12.28
C ALA A 125 -7.83 10.21 13.78
N ASP A 126 -7.46 9.07 14.38
CA ASP A 126 -7.11 9.00 15.79
C ASP A 126 -5.77 9.70 16.04
N VAL A 127 -4.76 9.48 15.18
CA VAL A 127 -3.44 10.16 15.25
C VAL A 127 -3.60 11.67 15.27
N ILE A 128 -4.42 12.22 14.36
CA ILE A 128 -4.65 13.67 14.24
C ILE A 128 -5.48 14.21 15.41
N ALA A 129 -6.45 13.42 15.92
CA ALA A 129 -7.26 13.82 17.05
C ALA A 129 -6.47 13.84 18.37
N GLU A 130 -5.49 12.93 18.52
CA GLU A 130 -4.62 12.84 19.70
C GLU A 130 -3.53 13.93 19.70
N ASP A 131 -3.01 14.27 18.53
CA ASP A 131 -2.00 15.33 18.38
C ASP A 131 -2.42 16.37 17.32
N PRO A 132 -3.03 17.47 17.72
CA PRO A 132 -3.46 18.53 16.79
C PRO A 132 -2.30 19.33 16.17
N THR A 133 -1.05 19.07 16.54
CA THR A 133 0.14 19.68 15.91
C THR A 133 0.60 18.92 14.67
N VAL A 134 0.01 17.76 14.38
CA VAL A 134 0.25 17.03 13.14
C VAL A 134 -0.24 17.84 11.95
N ALA A 135 0.66 18.16 11.03
CA ALA A 135 0.35 18.88 9.79
C ALA A 135 0.19 17.92 8.60
N VAL A 136 0.91 16.78 8.62
CA VAL A 136 0.86 15.74 7.60
C VAL A 136 0.86 14.38 8.29
N ALA A 137 0.06 13.44 7.78
CA ALA A 137 0.07 12.05 8.24
C ALA A 137 -0.11 11.09 7.06
N THR A 138 0.68 10.02 7.04
CA THR A 138 0.56 8.92 6.08
C THR A 138 0.94 7.61 6.77
N ASN A 139 0.52 6.47 6.19
CA ASN A 139 1.02 5.18 6.64
C ASN A 139 2.52 5.05 6.39
N ALA A 140 3.22 4.36 7.29
CA ALA A 140 4.61 3.94 7.12
C ALA A 140 4.71 2.69 6.22
N GLY A 141 5.80 1.92 6.35
CA GLY A 141 6.08 0.75 5.52
C GLY A 141 5.08 -0.41 5.67
N ILE A 142 5.21 -1.37 4.78
CA ILE A 142 4.41 -2.61 4.75
C ILE A 142 4.46 -3.30 6.13
N PHE A 143 3.33 -3.88 6.53
CA PHE A 143 3.14 -4.52 7.82
C PHE A 143 2.44 -5.88 7.70
N THR A 144 2.48 -6.67 8.78
CA THR A 144 1.83 -7.98 8.84
C THR A 144 0.34 -7.87 9.20
N PRO A 145 -0.47 -8.93 8.99
CA PRO A 145 -1.87 -8.95 9.43
C PRO A 145 -2.06 -8.74 10.94
N GLU A 146 -1.01 -9.00 11.74
CA GLU A 146 -0.99 -8.80 13.19
C GLU A 146 -0.64 -7.35 13.59
N MET A 147 -0.61 -6.42 12.62
CA MET A 147 -0.25 -5.01 12.81
C MET A 147 1.15 -4.81 13.38
N VAL A 148 2.11 -5.59 12.88
CA VAL A 148 3.53 -5.44 13.18
C VAL A 148 4.24 -4.94 11.90
N PRO A 149 5.08 -3.89 11.97
CA PRO A 149 5.90 -3.47 10.83
C PRO A 149 6.70 -4.64 10.24
N GLY A 150 6.79 -4.71 8.92
CA GLY A 150 7.44 -5.82 8.21
C GLY A 150 8.95 -5.90 8.42
N GLY A 151 9.57 -4.81 8.87
CA GLY A 151 10.99 -4.69 9.16
C GLY A 151 11.26 -3.50 10.06
N LEU A 152 12.47 -2.94 9.96
CA LEU A 152 12.96 -1.88 10.85
C LEU A 152 11.94 -0.79 11.09
N LEU A 153 11.75 -0.46 12.36
CA LEU A 153 11.09 0.75 12.79
C LEU A 153 11.87 1.34 13.98
N VAL A 154 12.32 2.58 13.80
CA VAL A 154 12.96 3.39 14.85
C VAL A 154 12.07 4.60 15.13
N SER A 155 11.80 4.86 16.40
CA SER A 155 11.03 6.02 16.86
C SER A 155 11.79 6.69 18.00
N ASP A 156 12.08 7.97 17.87
CA ASP A 156 12.84 8.77 18.85
C ASP A 156 14.18 8.11 19.29
N GLY A 157 14.86 7.47 18.33
CA GLY A 157 16.14 6.79 18.55
C GLY A 157 16.01 5.35 19.12
N ASP A 158 14.82 4.90 19.47
CA ASP A 158 14.58 3.56 19.96
C ASP A 158 14.22 2.61 18.80
N GLU A 159 14.98 1.53 18.61
CA GLU A 159 14.65 0.46 17.66
C GLU A 159 13.49 -0.39 18.24
N LEU A 160 12.29 -0.18 17.73
CA LEU A 160 11.09 -0.90 18.15
C LEU A 160 10.90 -2.22 17.40
N VAL A 161 11.33 -2.27 16.13
CA VAL A 161 11.33 -3.49 15.30
C VAL A 161 12.68 -3.58 14.60
N PRO A 162 13.35 -4.75 14.63
CA PRO A 162 14.67 -4.90 14.03
C PRO A 162 14.62 -4.93 12.51
N LEU A 163 15.79 -4.63 11.90
CA LEU A 163 16.01 -4.72 10.46
C LEU A 163 15.69 -6.13 9.94
N ASN A 164 14.95 -6.21 8.85
CA ASN A 164 14.55 -7.47 8.22
C ASN A 164 15.21 -7.63 6.84
N LEU A 165 16.22 -8.48 6.77
CA LEU A 165 16.94 -8.83 5.54
C LEU A 165 16.52 -10.18 4.95
N ALA A 166 15.49 -10.83 5.53
CA ALA A 166 15.03 -12.14 5.08
C ALA A 166 14.53 -12.12 3.63
N ASP A 167 14.67 -13.24 2.96
CA ASP A 167 14.01 -13.47 1.67
C ASP A 167 12.55 -13.90 1.90
N GLY A 168 11.69 -13.50 0.97
CA GLY A 168 10.26 -13.82 1.06
C GLY A 168 9.49 -13.47 -0.20
N GLY A 169 8.17 -13.54 -0.11
CA GLY A 169 7.27 -13.12 -1.19
C GLY A 169 6.69 -11.74 -0.94
N GLY A 170 6.14 -11.15 -2.00
CA GLY A 170 5.49 -9.84 -1.94
C GLY A 170 6.46 -8.66 -2.08
N ASN A 171 5.89 -7.47 -2.07
CA ASN A 171 6.64 -6.23 -2.36
C ASN A 171 7.73 -5.96 -1.33
N PHE A 172 7.47 -6.21 -0.04
CA PHE A 172 8.48 -5.98 1.02
C PHE A 172 9.81 -6.71 0.75
N HIS A 173 9.74 -7.94 0.24
CA HIS A 173 10.91 -8.78 -0.03
C HIS A 173 11.45 -8.68 -1.45
N LEU A 174 10.87 -7.82 -2.30
CA LEU A 174 11.40 -7.55 -3.64
C LEU A 174 12.62 -6.64 -3.49
N LYS A 175 13.82 -7.22 -3.66
CA LYS A 175 15.09 -6.53 -3.44
C LYS A 175 15.62 -5.86 -4.71
N PRO A 176 16.27 -4.67 -4.55
CA PRO A 176 16.55 -4.01 -3.28
C PRO A 176 15.28 -3.48 -2.61
N ASN A 177 15.15 -3.76 -1.31
CA ASN A 177 14.27 -3.02 -0.43
C ASN A 177 15.09 -1.99 0.36
N ALA A 178 14.46 -1.01 1.00
CA ALA A 178 15.20 0.10 1.57
C ALA A 178 14.69 0.53 2.95
N VAL A 179 15.49 1.35 3.61
CA VAL A 179 15.16 2.06 4.85
C VAL A 179 15.11 3.54 4.55
N PHE A 180 14.00 4.19 4.88
CA PHE A 180 13.91 5.63 5.05
C PHE A 180 14.30 5.97 6.49
N ALA A 181 15.21 6.92 6.66
CA ALA A 181 15.65 7.37 7.97
C ALA A 181 15.76 8.91 8.04
N VAL A 182 15.46 9.46 9.23
CA VAL A 182 15.76 10.84 9.63
C VAL A 182 16.81 10.80 10.72
N HIS A 183 17.86 11.62 10.59
CA HIS A 183 19.02 11.60 11.45
C HIS A 183 19.00 12.74 12.47
N ASP A 184 19.77 12.56 13.58
CA ASP A 184 19.94 13.56 14.65
C ASP A 184 20.54 14.87 14.17
N ASP A 185 21.27 14.86 13.04
CA ASP A 185 21.86 16.06 12.44
C ASP A 185 20.87 16.88 11.58
N GLY A 186 19.62 16.40 11.48
CA GLY A 186 18.56 17.06 10.74
C GLY A 186 18.54 16.74 9.24
N THR A 187 19.25 15.70 8.81
CA THR A 187 19.18 15.17 7.44
C THR A 187 18.28 13.93 7.37
N ALA A 188 17.90 13.53 6.17
CA ALA A 188 17.23 12.28 5.91
C ALA A 188 17.92 11.48 4.80
N THR A 189 17.69 10.18 4.77
CA THR A 189 18.22 9.26 3.75
C THR A 189 17.18 8.19 3.37
N VAL A 190 17.31 7.66 2.16
CA VAL A 190 16.77 6.35 1.78
C VAL A 190 17.95 5.52 1.30
N VAL A 191 18.17 4.35 1.90
CA VAL A 191 19.32 3.49 1.58
C VAL A 191 18.87 2.04 1.39
N ASP A 192 19.59 1.26 0.57
CA ASP A 192 19.37 -0.18 0.52
C ASP A 192 19.44 -0.75 1.94
N SER A 193 18.52 -1.63 2.28
CA SER A 193 18.46 -2.23 3.62
C SER A 193 19.74 -2.97 4.02
N VAL A 194 20.53 -3.46 3.05
CA VAL A 194 21.80 -4.15 3.34
C VAL A 194 22.91 -3.17 3.72
N ASP A 195 22.78 -1.89 3.37
CA ASP A 195 23.76 -0.83 3.63
C ASP A 195 23.31 0.09 4.77
N TYR A 196 22.19 -0.24 5.45
CA TYR A 196 21.68 0.56 6.56
C TYR A 196 22.63 0.54 7.76
N GLU A 197 22.95 1.73 8.27
CA GLU A 197 23.73 1.95 9.48
C GLU A 197 22.86 2.66 10.53
N PRO A 198 22.83 2.17 11.80
CA PRO A 198 21.92 2.70 12.83
C PRO A 198 22.44 3.97 13.54
N GLU A 199 23.71 4.36 13.33
CA GLU A 199 24.32 5.46 14.05
C GLU A 199 23.67 6.81 13.71
N GLY A 200 23.20 7.53 14.74
CA GLY A 200 22.59 8.85 14.59
C GLY A 200 21.18 8.84 13.96
N VAL A 201 20.51 7.68 13.88
CA VAL A 201 19.14 7.59 13.37
C VAL A 201 18.14 7.90 14.48
N ALA A 202 17.36 8.98 14.29
CA ALA A 202 16.27 9.37 15.18
C ALA A 202 14.95 8.66 14.82
N GLN A 203 14.65 8.58 13.52
CA GLN A 203 13.42 7.99 13.01
C GLN A 203 13.74 7.09 11.82
N ALA A 204 13.12 5.91 11.71
CA ALA A 204 13.26 5.08 10.51
C ALA A 204 12.07 4.15 10.27
N THR A 205 11.84 3.81 9.00
CA THR A 205 10.96 2.72 8.61
C THR A 205 11.53 1.97 7.41
N GLN A 206 11.52 0.64 7.48
CA GLN A 206 11.87 -0.24 6.36
C GLN A 206 10.62 -0.61 5.60
N SER A 207 10.72 -0.62 4.27
CA SER A 207 9.69 -1.16 3.40
C SER A 207 10.31 -1.69 2.09
N GLY A 208 9.48 -2.00 1.12
CA GLY A 208 9.97 -2.47 -0.17
C GLY A 208 8.88 -2.62 -1.23
N PRO A 209 9.32 -2.55 -2.48
CA PRO A 209 10.72 -2.39 -2.94
C PRO A 209 11.22 -0.94 -2.82
N ALA A 210 12.52 -0.72 -2.95
CA ALA A 210 13.03 0.61 -3.26
C ALA A 210 12.44 1.06 -4.62
N LEU A 211 12.06 2.32 -4.75
CA LEU A 211 11.56 2.87 -6.01
C LEU A 211 12.71 3.30 -6.92
N VAL A 212 13.62 4.06 -6.33
CA VAL A 212 14.84 4.58 -6.94
C VAL A 212 15.97 4.42 -5.92
N LEU A 213 17.14 4.02 -6.36
CA LEU A 213 18.41 4.06 -5.59
C LEU A 213 19.51 4.53 -6.52
N ASP A 214 20.36 5.45 -6.06
CA ASP A 214 21.42 6.06 -6.85
C ASP A 214 20.94 6.61 -8.21
N GLY A 215 19.71 7.14 -8.30
CA GLY A 215 19.08 7.64 -9.52
C GLY A 215 18.55 6.55 -10.47
N GLU A 216 18.71 5.28 -10.14
CA GLU A 216 18.26 4.16 -10.96
C GLU A 216 16.92 3.59 -10.46
N VAL A 217 15.95 3.47 -11.36
CA VAL A 217 14.66 2.84 -11.07
C VAL A 217 14.87 1.35 -10.80
N HIS A 218 14.18 0.80 -9.83
CA HIS A 218 14.27 -0.61 -9.44
C HIS A 218 14.25 -1.56 -10.65
N PRO A 219 15.20 -2.52 -10.75
CA PRO A 219 15.44 -3.31 -11.97
C PRO A 219 14.28 -4.23 -12.38
N GLU A 220 13.39 -4.57 -11.45
CA GLU A 220 12.21 -5.41 -11.75
C GLU A 220 11.01 -4.60 -12.27
N PHE A 221 11.04 -3.27 -12.23
CA PHE A 221 9.93 -2.47 -12.72
C PHE A 221 9.93 -2.43 -14.25
N ARG A 222 8.76 -2.31 -14.83
CA ARG A 222 8.56 -2.29 -16.29
C ARG A 222 7.61 -1.18 -16.66
N GLU A 223 8.03 -0.36 -17.60
CA GLU A 223 7.18 0.65 -18.23
C GLU A 223 5.92 -0.02 -18.81
N GLY A 224 4.76 0.61 -18.61
CA GLY A 224 3.47 0.09 -19.06
C GLY A 224 2.98 -1.17 -18.33
N SER A 225 3.51 -1.48 -17.15
CA SER A 225 3.05 -2.60 -16.32
C SER A 225 1.57 -2.47 -16.00
N THR A 226 0.84 -3.58 -16.11
CA THR A 226 -0.58 -3.68 -15.76
C THR A 226 -0.84 -4.01 -14.29
N ASN A 227 0.20 -4.13 -13.47
CA ASN A 227 0.09 -4.27 -12.02
C ASN A 227 -0.22 -2.91 -11.39
N LEU A 228 -1.51 -2.56 -11.37
CA LEU A 228 -2.01 -1.28 -10.91
C LEU A 228 -2.56 -1.38 -9.49
N ALA A 229 -2.17 -0.44 -8.62
CA ALA A 229 -2.71 -0.25 -7.27
C ALA A 229 -2.62 1.23 -6.88
N LEU A 230 -3.25 1.62 -5.77
CA LEU A 230 -2.85 2.82 -5.05
C LEU A 230 -1.40 2.65 -4.58
N ARG A 231 -0.66 3.74 -4.49
CA ARG A 231 0.75 3.73 -4.10
C ARG A 231 1.04 4.94 -3.24
N ASN A 232 1.76 4.74 -2.14
CA ASN A 232 2.44 5.83 -1.46
C ASN A 232 3.93 5.52 -1.29
N GLY A 233 4.72 6.55 -1.11
CA GLY A 233 6.17 6.43 -1.01
C GLY A 233 6.78 7.68 -0.41
N VAL A 234 8.04 7.55 -0.07
CA VAL A 234 8.89 8.63 0.46
C VAL A 234 10.16 8.72 -0.36
N GLY A 235 10.59 9.94 -0.66
CA GLY A 235 11.87 10.23 -1.29
C GLY A 235 12.62 11.30 -0.52
N VAL A 236 13.91 11.42 -0.76
CA VAL A 236 14.77 12.38 -0.09
C VAL A 236 15.59 13.14 -1.13
N SER A 237 15.71 14.46 -0.96
CA SER A 237 16.57 15.27 -1.83
C SER A 237 18.03 14.80 -1.78
N PRO A 238 18.84 14.98 -2.85
CA PRO A 238 20.23 14.51 -2.86
C PRO A 238 21.11 15.04 -1.75
N ASP A 239 20.76 16.19 -1.17
CA ASP A 239 21.48 16.78 -0.04
C ASP A 239 20.93 16.37 1.34
N GLY A 240 19.91 15.53 1.37
CA GLY A 240 19.27 15.04 2.58
C GLY A 240 18.39 16.06 3.32
N SER A 241 18.20 17.27 2.78
CA SER A 241 17.55 18.37 3.49
C SER A 241 16.02 18.39 3.36
N THR A 242 15.47 17.66 2.41
CA THR A 242 14.03 17.68 2.10
C THR A 242 13.49 16.26 1.94
N VAL A 243 12.38 15.99 2.61
CA VAL A 243 11.59 14.76 2.46
C VAL A 243 10.39 15.04 1.56
N TYR A 244 10.14 14.15 0.62
CA TYR A 244 8.96 14.15 -0.24
C TYR A 244 8.07 12.95 0.11
N LEU A 245 6.82 13.23 0.46
CA LEU A 245 5.80 12.19 0.59
C LEU A 245 4.89 12.25 -0.63
N ALA A 246 4.69 11.13 -1.30
CA ALA A 246 3.82 11.09 -2.47
C ALA A 246 2.80 9.96 -2.37
N MET A 247 1.58 10.22 -2.88
CA MET A 247 0.53 9.23 -3.02
C MET A 247 -0.15 9.35 -4.37
N SER A 248 -0.41 8.24 -5.05
CA SER A 248 -1.18 8.24 -6.28
C SER A 248 -2.66 8.56 -6.03
N VAL A 249 -3.25 9.47 -6.81
CA VAL A 249 -4.68 9.82 -6.74
C VAL A 249 -5.55 8.68 -7.28
N GLY A 250 -5.00 7.87 -8.20
CA GLY A 250 -5.64 6.71 -8.78
C GLY A 250 -4.70 5.50 -8.81
N LEU A 251 -5.14 4.45 -9.51
CA LEU A 251 -4.32 3.25 -9.66
C LEU A 251 -3.15 3.52 -10.60
N THR A 252 -1.94 3.18 -10.17
CA THR A 252 -0.70 3.32 -10.95
C THR A 252 0.17 2.09 -10.82
N ASN A 253 1.11 1.89 -11.75
CA ASN A 253 2.16 0.87 -11.66
C ASN A 253 3.40 1.43 -10.95
N LEU A 254 4.30 0.53 -10.53
CA LEU A 254 5.50 0.92 -9.79
C LEU A 254 6.53 1.66 -10.67
N TRP A 255 6.56 1.44 -11.99
CA TRP A 255 7.46 2.17 -12.89
C TRP A 255 7.09 3.65 -12.97
N ASP A 256 5.81 3.95 -13.26
CA ASP A 256 5.32 5.32 -13.36
C ASP A 256 5.46 6.05 -12.00
N PHE A 257 5.23 5.32 -10.89
CA PHE A 257 5.39 5.88 -9.56
C PHE A 257 6.86 6.14 -9.18
N ALA A 258 7.79 5.27 -9.57
CA ALA A 258 9.22 5.48 -9.35
C ALA A 258 9.77 6.63 -10.20
N THR A 259 9.34 6.72 -11.48
CA THR A 259 9.78 7.80 -12.37
C THR A 259 9.23 9.17 -11.97
N LEU A 260 8.10 9.27 -11.24
CA LEU A 260 7.67 10.51 -10.60
C LEU A 260 8.77 11.06 -9.66
N PHE A 261 9.30 10.23 -8.78
CA PHE A 261 10.35 10.66 -7.84
C PHE A 261 11.62 11.09 -8.56
N ARG A 262 12.08 10.30 -9.53
CA ARG A 262 13.32 10.57 -10.25
C ARG A 262 13.19 11.76 -11.20
N ASP A 263 12.14 11.79 -12.03
CA ASP A 263 12.07 12.68 -13.19
C ASP A 263 11.38 14.02 -12.86
N GLU A 264 10.38 14.04 -11.95
CA GLU A 264 9.66 15.26 -11.58
C GLU A 264 10.20 15.87 -10.26
N LEU A 265 10.54 15.04 -9.26
CA LEU A 265 11.01 15.54 -7.98
C LEU A 265 12.55 15.63 -7.91
N GLY A 266 13.27 15.06 -8.88
CA GLY A 266 14.74 15.08 -8.92
C GLY A 266 15.39 14.32 -7.77
N VAL A 267 14.71 13.29 -7.27
CA VAL A 267 15.13 12.45 -6.14
C VAL A 267 15.95 11.28 -6.66
N GLU A 268 17.11 11.06 -6.06
CA GLU A 268 17.98 9.93 -6.40
C GLU A 268 17.65 8.67 -5.59
N ASP A 269 17.02 8.84 -4.40
CA ASP A 269 16.69 7.73 -3.51
C ASP A 269 15.24 7.83 -3.01
N ALA A 270 14.42 6.81 -3.30
CA ALA A 270 13.01 6.77 -2.93
C ALA A 270 12.56 5.35 -2.58
N LEU A 271 11.65 5.27 -1.61
CA LEU A 271 11.11 4.04 -1.06
C LEU A 271 9.59 3.96 -1.27
N TYR A 272 9.12 2.81 -1.74
CA TYR A 272 7.72 2.45 -1.69
C TYR A 272 7.31 2.05 -0.27
N LEU A 273 6.25 2.68 0.24
CA LEU A 273 5.75 2.41 1.60
C LEU A 273 4.69 1.32 1.59
N ASP A 274 3.55 1.53 0.90
CA ASP A 274 2.49 0.52 0.80
C ASP A 274 1.66 0.69 -0.48
N GLY A 275 0.68 -0.21 -0.66
CA GLY A 275 -0.22 -0.29 -1.82
C GLY A 275 -1.66 0.09 -1.49
N GLN A 276 -2.55 -0.89 -1.53
CA GLN A 276 -4.01 -0.69 -1.48
C GLN A 276 -4.53 0.00 -0.22
N VAL A 277 -3.78 -0.01 0.87
CA VAL A 277 -4.14 0.65 2.13
C VAL A 277 -3.48 2.02 2.31
N SER A 278 -2.85 2.57 1.24
CA SER A 278 -2.20 3.88 1.28
C SER A 278 -3.17 5.02 1.54
N ASP A 279 -2.77 5.95 2.39
CA ASP A 279 -3.44 7.22 2.59
C ASP A 279 -2.43 8.35 2.90
N LEU A 280 -2.81 9.57 2.58
CA LEU A 280 -2.03 10.78 2.84
C LEU A 280 -2.99 11.90 3.23
N TRP A 281 -2.87 12.36 4.46
CA TRP A 281 -3.62 13.49 4.97
C TRP A 281 -2.72 14.72 5.16
N VAL A 282 -3.26 15.88 4.85
CA VAL A 282 -2.61 17.17 5.01
C VAL A 282 -3.54 18.13 5.73
N SER A 283 -3.01 18.97 6.64
CA SER A 283 -3.76 19.98 7.36
C SER A 283 -4.62 20.83 6.43
N GLY A 284 -5.88 21.03 6.79
CA GLY A 284 -6.86 21.75 5.97
C GLY A 284 -7.65 20.89 4.97
N MET A 285 -7.32 19.62 4.76
CA MET A 285 -8.11 18.72 3.89
C MET A 285 -9.41 18.19 4.52
N GLY A 286 -9.73 18.56 5.75
CA GLY A 286 -10.81 17.94 6.51
C GLY A 286 -10.34 16.68 7.23
N GLU A 287 -11.28 15.92 7.82
CA GLU A 287 -10.94 14.68 8.52
C GLU A 287 -10.59 13.58 7.54
N PRO A 288 -9.60 12.70 7.88
CA PRO A 288 -9.31 11.50 7.10
C PRO A 288 -10.55 10.63 6.92
N GLY A 289 -10.61 9.90 5.82
CA GLY A 289 -11.71 8.99 5.54
C GLY A 289 -11.81 7.87 6.59
N ALA A 290 -13.02 7.35 6.80
CA ALA A 290 -13.26 6.24 7.74
C ALA A 290 -12.54 4.93 7.37
N LEU A 291 -11.91 4.87 6.19
CA LEU A 291 -11.12 3.73 5.70
C LEU A 291 -9.62 4.02 5.72
N SER A 292 -9.18 5.15 6.30
CA SER A 292 -7.78 5.54 6.45
C SER A 292 -7.12 4.79 7.60
N GLY A 293 -6.91 3.51 7.41
CA GLY A 293 -6.32 2.56 8.38
C GLY A 293 -7.17 1.29 8.55
N PRO A 294 -6.88 0.44 9.55
CA PRO A 294 -5.77 0.64 10.49
C PRO A 294 -4.39 0.37 9.88
N TYR A 295 -3.39 1.12 10.33
CA TYR A 295 -1.98 0.96 9.95
C TYR A 295 -1.17 0.50 11.16
N ALA A 296 -0.08 -0.27 10.93
CA ALA A 296 0.85 -0.60 11.99
C ALA A 296 1.69 0.64 12.33
N GLY A 297 2.43 1.17 11.36
CA GLY A 297 3.23 2.38 11.53
C GLY A 297 2.66 3.56 10.76
N VAL A 298 2.96 4.77 11.24
CA VAL A 298 2.62 6.03 10.58
C VAL A 298 3.84 6.95 10.48
N ILE A 299 3.86 7.78 9.45
CA ILE A 299 4.78 8.90 9.32
C ILE A 299 3.97 10.17 9.55
N THR A 300 4.43 11.04 10.42
CA THR A 300 3.83 12.35 10.68
C THR A 300 4.84 13.46 10.45
N ALA A 301 4.36 14.66 10.12
CA ALA A 301 5.19 15.85 10.09
C ALA A 301 4.56 16.97 10.94
N HIS A 302 5.41 17.62 11.72
CA HIS A 302 5.07 18.70 12.64
C HIS A 302 5.89 19.93 12.30
N GLU A 303 5.32 21.13 12.38
CA GLU A 303 6.08 22.37 12.21
C GLU A 303 6.99 22.58 13.43
N ARG A 304 8.28 22.95 13.17
CA ARG A 304 9.30 23.17 14.22
C ARG A 304 9.10 24.48 14.99
#